data_e5803ce06b766497992c9bf647bb6fc5
#
_entry.id   e5803ce06b766497992c9bf647bb6fc5
#
_cell.length_a   1.000
_cell.length_b   1.000
_cell.length_c   1.000
_cell.angle_alpha   90.00
_cell.angle_beta   90.00
_cell.angle_gamma   90.00
#
_symmetry.space_group_name_H-M   'P 1'
#
loop_
_entity.id
_entity.type
_entity.pdbx_description
1 polymer ?
#
loop_
_entity_poly.entity_id
_entity_poly.type
_entity_poly.pdbx_seq_one_letter_code
_entity_poly.pdbx_strand_id
1 'polypeptide(L)'
;MPGLGHTWHWSDEELVFLPDKALWRPCSRDLMVADLHLGKAEVFQAHGIPLPSDQDRGTLNPLLRLCSDLAPQRLLVLGDLIHGRAGLTSALRDTLASLPELCGCEVLLIGGNHDRCSVLEGLPQQSSFRLGRLWLSHEPETPDHDTETALLNVCGHIHPVASIHGGYDRLRVPCFAFDSDQQRLLLPAFGQLTGGHPCDRRYRKWLVADGTVTPWLEPSSTSRRTRLTG
;
A
#
# COMPACT_ATOMS: atom_id res chain seq x y z
N MET A 1 -3.79 -20.86 4.57
CA MET A 1 -4.55 -19.65 4.92
C MET A 1 -3.54 -18.57 5.12
N PRO A 2 -3.58 -17.40 4.39
CA PRO A 2 -2.71 -16.29 4.72
C PRO A 2 -2.99 -15.90 6.18
N GLY A 3 -1.91 -15.60 6.91
CA GLY A 3 -1.96 -15.29 8.34
C GLY A 3 -2.97 -14.19 8.65
N LEU A 4 -3.34 -14.12 9.90
CA LEU A 4 -4.40 -13.33 10.53
C LEU A 4 -4.61 -11.92 9.93
N GLY A 5 -5.30 -11.85 8.80
CA GLY A 5 -5.78 -10.59 8.23
C GLY A 5 -6.92 -10.04 9.08
N HIS A 6 -7.17 -8.75 8.94
CA HIS A 6 -8.27 -8.08 9.63
C HIS A 6 -9.39 -7.74 8.64
N THR A 7 -10.56 -8.35 8.82
CA THR A 7 -11.74 -8.03 8.00
C THR A 7 -12.34 -6.70 8.44
N TRP A 8 -12.56 -5.81 7.49
CA TRP A 8 -13.21 -4.53 7.67
C TRP A 8 -14.35 -4.37 6.68
N HIS A 9 -15.49 -3.91 7.18
CA HIS A 9 -16.67 -3.63 6.36
C HIS A 9 -16.83 -2.13 6.21
N TRP A 10 -16.99 -1.70 4.97
CA TRP A 10 -17.33 -0.35 4.61
C TRP A 10 -18.57 -0.39 3.69
N SER A 11 -19.68 0.14 4.18
CA SER A 11 -20.97 -0.04 3.51
C SER A 11 -21.26 -1.53 3.23
N ASP A 12 -21.46 -1.91 1.99
CA ASP A 12 -21.66 -3.29 1.52
C ASP A 12 -20.38 -3.99 1.02
N GLU A 13 -19.24 -3.31 1.11
CA GLU A 13 -17.93 -3.86 0.74
C GLU A 13 -17.27 -4.58 1.91
N GLU A 14 -16.85 -5.82 1.69
CA GLU A 14 -15.98 -6.56 2.58
C GLU A 14 -14.55 -6.47 2.08
N LEU A 15 -13.65 -5.97 2.92
CA LEU A 15 -12.24 -5.78 2.65
C LEU A 15 -11.42 -6.44 3.74
N VAL A 16 -10.33 -7.11 3.36
CA VAL A 16 -9.42 -7.76 4.31
C VAL A 16 -8.05 -7.10 4.23
N PHE A 17 -7.63 -6.48 5.32
CA PHE A 17 -6.26 -5.97 5.49
C PHE A 17 -5.32 -7.14 5.76
N LEU A 18 -4.30 -7.32 4.91
CA LEU A 18 -3.35 -8.42 5.03
C LEU A 18 -2.05 -7.97 5.73
N PRO A 19 -1.40 -8.88 6.48
CA PRO A 19 -0.13 -8.60 7.16
C PRO A 19 1.01 -8.20 6.23
N ASP A 20 0.93 -8.62 4.95
CA ASP A 20 1.89 -8.25 3.90
C ASP A 20 1.65 -6.84 3.35
N LYS A 21 0.86 -5.99 4.02
CA LYS A 21 0.54 -4.62 3.59
C LYS A 21 -0.27 -4.56 2.30
N ALA A 22 -1.07 -5.57 2.04
CA ALA A 22 -1.97 -5.67 0.89
C ALA A 22 -3.43 -5.64 1.33
N LEU A 23 -4.31 -5.18 0.44
CA LEU A 23 -5.74 -5.17 0.63
C LEU A 23 -6.37 -6.26 -0.25
N TRP A 24 -7.17 -7.11 0.34
CA TRP A 24 -7.89 -8.17 -0.35
C TRP A 24 -9.39 -7.90 -0.38
N ARG A 25 -10.01 -8.02 -1.55
CA ARG A 25 -11.46 -7.96 -1.75
C ARG A 25 -11.98 -9.35 -2.16
N PRO A 26 -12.57 -10.12 -1.24
CA PRO A 26 -12.93 -11.52 -1.47
C PRO A 26 -13.96 -11.73 -2.58
N CYS A 27 -14.99 -10.88 -2.65
CA CYS A 27 -16.14 -11.07 -3.54
C CYS A 27 -15.75 -11.10 -5.03
N SER A 28 -14.68 -10.43 -5.43
CA SER A 28 -14.17 -10.39 -6.80
C SER A 28 -12.74 -10.91 -6.93
N ARG A 29 -12.15 -11.38 -5.81
CA ARG A 29 -10.78 -11.88 -5.75
C ARG A 29 -9.78 -10.87 -6.30
N ASP A 30 -9.92 -9.61 -5.88
CA ASP A 30 -8.99 -8.55 -6.23
C ASP A 30 -7.97 -8.37 -5.11
N LEU A 31 -6.69 -8.43 -5.47
CA LEU A 31 -5.57 -8.12 -4.58
C LEU A 31 -5.06 -6.72 -4.92
N MET A 32 -5.00 -5.84 -3.93
CA MET A 32 -4.55 -4.45 -4.11
C MET A 32 -3.29 -4.21 -3.29
N VAL A 33 -2.28 -3.63 -3.92
CA VAL A 33 -1.02 -3.19 -3.31
C VAL A 33 -0.68 -1.78 -3.80
N ALA A 34 0.14 -1.04 -3.07
CA ALA A 34 0.58 0.29 -3.45
C ALA A 34 2.08 0.47 -3.19
N ASP A 35 2.72 1.35 -3.95
CA ASP A 35 4.05 1.88 -3.65
C ASP A 35 5.12 0.78 -3.49
N LEU A 36 5.31 -0.03 -4.53
CA LEU A 36 6.32 -1.10 -4.56
C LEU A 36 7.73 -0.54 -4.69
N HIS A 37 7.89 0.54 -5.47
CA HIS A 37 9.15 1.23 -5.73
C HIS A 37 10.30 0.31 -6.15
N LEU A 38 10.05 -0.58 -7.10
CA LEU A 38 11.08 -1.44 -7.68
C LEU A 38 12.16 -0.63 -8.40
N GLY A 39 13.38 -1.17 -8.45
CA GLY A 39 14.54 -0.49 -9.02
C GLY A 39 15.09 0.65 -8.14
N LYS A 40 14.68 0.72 -6.89
CA LYS A 40 15.12 1.79 -5.98
C LYS A 40 16.60 1.71 -5.65
N ALA A 41 17.13 0.50 -5.49
CA ALA A 41 18.54 0.28 -5.21
C ALA A 41 19.41 0.83 -6.36
N GLU A 42 19.03 0.59 -7.60
CA GLU A 42 19.73 1.04 -8.80
C GLU A 42 19.73 2.58 -8.91
N VAL A 43 18.59 3.21 -8.58
CA VAL A 43 18.52 4.68 -8.54
C VAL A 43 19.47 5.25 -7.50
N PHE A 44 19.55 4.67 -6.30
CA PHE A 44 20.46 5.11 -5.26
C PHE A 44 21.92 4.88 -5.63
N GLN A 45 22.24 3.71 -6.24
CA GLN A 45 23.59 3.42 -6.76
C GLN A 45 24.01 4.41 -7.83
N ALA A 46 23.11 4.78 -8.76
CA ALA A 46 23.38 5.81 -9.77
C ALA A 46 23.72 7.18 -9.15
N HIS A 47 23.28 7.44 -7.91
CA HIS A 47 23.61 8.64 -7.15
C HIS A 47 24.77 8.43 -6.15
N GLY A 48 25.52 7.33 -6.28
CA GLY A 48 26.69 7.04 -5.45
C GLY A 48 26.40 6.50 -4.06
N ILE A 49 25.16 6.10 -3.78
CA ILE A 49 24.75 5.48 -2.50
C ILE A 49 24.76 3.96 -2.67
N PRO A 50 25.66 3.22 -2.00
CA PRO A 50 25.75 1.78 -2.15
C PRO A 50 24.56 1.09 -1.47
N LEU A 51 23.73 0.40 -2.25
CA LEU A 51 22.69 -0.50 -1.78
C LEU A 51 22.84 -1.86 -2.49
N PRO A 52 22.51 -2.98 -1.82
CA PRO A 52 22.49 -4.29 -2.48
C PRO A 52 21.50 -4.32 -3.65
N SER A 53 21.87 -4.93 -4.78
CA SER A 53 21.07 -4.98 -6.01
C SER A 53 19.89 -5.99 -5.96
N ASP A 54 19.78 -6.78 -4.89
CA ASP A 54 18.74 -7.80 -4.75
C ASP A 54 17.49 -7.33 -3.95
N GLN A 55 17.41 -6.03 -3.67
CA GLN A 55 16.34 -5.44 -2.83
C GLN A 55 14.94 -5.66 -3.42
N ASP A 56 14.81 -5.68 -4.74
CA ASP A 56 13.54 -5.92 -5.41
C ASP A 56 12.95 -7.31 -5.10
N ARG A 57 13.80 -8.31 -4.86
CA ARG A 57 13.36 -9.64 -4.44
C ARG A 57 12.63 -9.62 -3.09
N GLY A 58 13.05 -8.73 -2.19
CA GLY A 58 12.37 -8.53 -0.91
C GLY A 58 10.95 -8.00 -1.05
N THR A 59 10.62 -7.34 -2.16
CA THR A 59 9.27 -6.86 -2.49
C THR A 59 8.52 -7.87 -3.38
N LEU A 60 9.16 -8.39 -4.42
CA LEU A 60 8.53 -9.30 -5.38
C LEU A 60 8.17 -10.66 -4.77
N ASN A 61 9.08 -11.28 -3.99
CA ASN A 61 8.82 -12.60 -3.41
C ASN A 61 7.58 -12.64 -2.49
N PRO A 62 7.34 -11.68 -1.58
CA PRO A 62 6.09 -11.60 -0.83
C PRO A 62 4.86 -11.41 -1.74
N LEU A 63 4.95 -10.59 -2.78
CA LEU A 63 3.86 -10.38 -3.73
C LEU A 63 3.48 -11.68 -4.45
N LEU A 64 4.47 -12.39 -4.99
CA LEU A 64 4.26 -13.66 -5.69
C LEU A 64 3.69 -14.74 -4.77
N ARG A 65 4.13 -14.78 -3.49
CA ARG A 65 3.54 -15.68 -2.49
C ARG A 65 2.08 -15.35 -2.24
N LEU A 66 1.72 -14.07 -2.07
CA LEU A 66 0.32 -13.65 -1.92
C LEU A 66 -0.52 -14.06 -3.14
N CYS A 67 -0.01 -13.88 -4.34
CA CYS A 67 -0.68 -14.33 -5.56
C CYS A 67 -0.87 -15.85 -5.59
N SER A 68 0.16 -16.62 -5.20
CA SER A 68 0.07 -18.07 -5.10
C SER A 68 -0.96 -18.54 -4.06
N ASP A 69 -0.98 -17.90 -2.88
CA ASP A 69 -1.82 -18.32 -1.75
C ASP A 69 -3.29 -17.94 -1.93
N LEU A 70 -3.55 -16.74 -2.48
CA LEU A 70 -4.91 -16.19 -2.65
C LEU A 70 -5.50 -16.53 -4.02
N ALA A 71 -4.67 -16.84 -5.00
CA ALA A 71 -5.02 -17.04 -6.40
C ALA A 71 -5.99 -15.94 -6.89
N PRO A 72 -5.59 -14.65 -6.86
CA PRO A 72 -6.46 -13.54 -7.24
C PRO A 72 -6.92 -13.66 -8.69
N GLN A 73 -8.03 -13.04 -9.04
CA GLN A 73 -8.38 -12.80 -10.44
C GLN A 73 -7.60 -11.62 -11.01
N ARG A 74 -7.37 -10.60 -10.17
CA ARG A 74 -6.61 -9.42 -10.56
C ARG A 74 -5.69 -8.96 -9.42
N LEU A 75 -4.50 -8.54 -9.82
CA LEU A 75 -3.60 -7.75 -9.01
C LEU A 75 -3.72 -6.28 -9.46
N LEU A 76 -4.11 -5.41 -8.55
CA LEU A 76 -4.26 -3.98 -8.77
C LEU A 76 -3.12 -3.26 -8.04
N VAL A 77 -2.23 -2.63 -8.78
CA VAL A 77 -1.11 -1.85 -8.23
C VAL A 77 -1.51 -0.38 -8.22
N LEU A 78 -1.67 0.19 -7.02
CA LEU A 78 -2.12 1.57 -6.84
C LEU A 78 -0.93 2.54 -6.87
N GLY A 79 -0.23 2.54 -8.00
CA GLY A 79 0.86 3.44 -8.35
C GLY A 79 2.21 3.13 -7.74
N ASP A 80 3.20 3.87 -8.24
CA ASP A 80 4.61 3.79 -7.86
C ASP A 80 5.13 2.34 -7.85
N LEU A 81 4.84 1.62 -8.96
CA LEU A 81 5.37 0.28 -9.20
C LEU A 81 6.89 0.33 -9.30
N ILE A 82 7.43 1.34 -9.99
CA ILE A 82 8.87 1.58 -10.09
C ILE A 82 9.27 2.85 -9.31
N HIS A 83 10.52 2.92 -8.87
CA HIS A 83 11.01 4.10 -8.16
C HIS A 83 11.42 5.24 -9.08
N GLY A 84 11.72 4.94 -10.31
CA GLY A 84 12.11 5.92 -11.32
C GLY A 84 12.79 5.27 -12.51
N ARG A 85 12.90 6.05 -13.59
CA ARG A 85 13.42 5.57 -14.89
C ARG A 85 14.85 4.99 -14.79
N ALA A 86 15.71 5.58 -13.95
CA ALA A 86 17.08 5.10 -13.78
C ALA A 86 17.17 3.70 -13.13
N GLY A 87 16.13 3.30 -12.37
CA GLY A 87 16.04 1.97 -11.77
C GLY A 87 15.48 0.89 -12.68
N LEU A 88 14.91 1.29 -13.83
CA LEU A 88 14.27 0.38 -14.77
C LEU A 88 15.31 -0.30 -15.67
N THR A 89 16.07 -1.23 -15.10
CA THR A 89 17.05 -2.06 -15.84
C THR A 89 16.37 -3.00 -16.83
N SER A 90 17.13 -3.59 -17.78
CA SER A 90 16.59 -4.61 -18.69
C SER A 90 16.00 -5.79 -17.90
N ALA A 91 16.70 -6.30 -16.90
CA ALA A 91 16.24 -7.40 -16.05
C ALA A 91 14.92 -7.07 -15.33
N LEU A 92 14.77 -5.84 -14.81
CA LEU A 92 13.52 -5.41 -14.20
C LEU A 92 12.38 -5.29 -15.24
N ARG A 93 12.68 -4.77 -16.45
CA ARG A 93 11.69 -4.73 -17.55
C ARG A 93 11.18 -6.12 -17.90
N ASP A 94 12.10 -7.09 -18.06
CA ASP A 94 11.73 -8.47 -18.40
C ASP A 94 10.87 -9.09 -17.28
N THR A 95 11.22 -8.83 -16.03
CA THR A 95 10.44 -9.28 -14.86
C THR A 95 9.04 -8.66 -14.84
N LEU A 96 8.93 -7.35 -15.12
CA LEU A 96 7.63 -6.65 -15.15
C LEU A 96 6.76 -7.09 -16.32
N ALA A 97 7.35 -7.33 -17.49
CA ALA A 97 6.64 -7.88 -18.65
C ALA A 97 6.05 -9.27 -18.36
N SER A 98 6.77 -10.08 -17.55
CA SER A 98 6.32 -11.41 -17.14
C SER A 98 5.45 -11.42 -15.87
N LEU A 99 5.18 -10.27 -15.27
CA LEU A 99 4.48 -10.18 -13.98
C LEU A 99 3.09 -10.83 -13.98
N PRO A 100 2.25 -10.67 -15.04
CA PRO A 100 0.97 -11.38 -15.11
C PRO A 100 1.10 -12.90 -15.09
N GLU A 101 2.09 -13.46 -15.79
CA GLU A 101 2.38 -14.89 -15.79
C GLU A 101 2.89 -15.37 -14.42
N LEU A 102 3.80 -14.61 -13.82
CA LEU A 102 4.37 -14.90 -12.51
C LEU A 102 3.32 -14.86 -11.40
N CYS A 103 2.37 -13.94 -11.48
CA CYS A 103 1.26 -13.84 -10.53
C CYS A 103 0.10 -14.79 -10.85
N GLY A 104 0.03 -15.32 -12.08
CA GLY A 104 -1.07 -16.18 -12.54
C GLY A 104 -2.41 -15.47 -12.61
N CYS A 105 -2.42 -14.14 -12.80
CA CYS A 105 -3.63 -13.32 -12.85
C CYS A 105 -3.45 -12.08 -13.72
N GLU A 106 -4.57 -11.40 -14.01
CA GLU A 106 -4.53 -10.08 -14.63
C GLU A 106 -3.81 -9.08 -13.73
N VAL A 107 -2.93 -8.25 -14.29
CA VAL A 107 -2.26 -7.15 -13.57
C VAL A 107 -2.67 -5.82 -14.19
N LEU A 108 -3.21 -4.93 -13.37
CA LEU A 108 -3.59 -3.58 -13.75
C LEU A 108 -2.81 -2.57 -12.90
N LEU A 109 -2.16 -1.61 -13.55
CA LEU A 109 -1.44 -0.53 -12.90
C LEU A 109 -2.29 0.75 -12.89
N ILE A 110 -2.53 1.32 -11.72
CA ILE A 110 -2.95 2.71 -11.57
C ILE A 110 -1.66 3.54 -11.54
N GLY A 111 -1.46 4.43 -12.53
CA GLY A 111 -0.20 5.14 -12.67
C GLY A 111 0.09 6.08 -11.51
N GLY A 112 1.25 5.90 -10.88
CA GLY A 112 1.80 6.79 -9.86
C GLY A 112 2.66 7.91 -10.47
N ASN A 113 3.08 8.84 -9.61
CA ASN A 113 3.93 9.96 -10.03
C ASN A 113 5.33 9.50 -10.48
N HIS A 114 5.84 8.39 -9.94
CA HIS A 114 7.10 7.78 -10.36
C HIS A 114 6.99 6.97 -11.65
N ASP A 115 5.79 6.52 -12.01
CA ASP A 115 5.53 5.72 -13.22
C ASP A 115 5.32 6.56 -14.49
N ARG A 116 4.99 7.86 -14.35
CA ARG A 116 4.52 8.76 -15.42
C ARG A 116 5.40 8.83 -16.66
N CYS A 117 6.69 8.56 -16.53
CA CYS A 117 7.65 8.63 -17.63
C CYS A 117 8.07 7.26 -18.16
N SER A 118 7.37 6.18 -17.78
CA SER A 118 7.76 4.83 -18.11
C SER A 118 6.62 4.09 -18.79
N VAL A 119 6.85 3.69 -20.03
CA VAL A 119 5.96 2.72 -20.71
C VAL A 119 6.40 1.34 -20.24
N LEU A 120 5.51 0.65 -19.51
CA LEU A 120 5.73 -0.71 -19.04
C LEU A 120 4.98 -1.66 -19.99
N GLU A 121 5.74 -2.32 -20.85
CA GLU A 121 5.19 -3.27 -21.82
C GLU A 121 4.44 -4.40 -21.10
N GLY A 122 3.27 -4.75 -21.63
CA GLY A 122 2.45 -5.83 -21.06
C GLY A 122 1.63 -5.48 -19.81
N LEU A 123 1.78 -4.26 -19.24
CA LEU A 123 1.02 -3.81 -18.09
C LEU A 123 0.05 -2.67 -18.47
N PRO A 124 -1.26 -2.94 -18.56
CA PRO A 124 -2.26 -1.89 -18.76
C PRO A 124 -2.19 -0.85 -17.64
N GLN A 125 -2.15 0.43 -18.03
CA GLN A 125 -2.07 1.55 -17.08
C GLN A 125 -3.28 2.46 -17.22
N GLN A 126 -3.86 2.85 -16.08
CA GLN A 126 -4.97 3.81 -15.99
C GLN A 126 -4.62 4.89 -14.97
N SER A 127 -5.27 6.06 -15.06
CA SER A 127 -5.10 7.12 -14.05
C SER A 127 -5.84 6.79 -12.74
N SER A 128 -7.01 6.17 -12.88
CA SER A 128 -7.86 5.71 -11.78
C SER A 128 -8.75 4.58 -12.27
N PHE A 129 -9.35 3.83 -11.36
CA PHE A 129 -10.20 2.69 -11.70
C PHE A 129 -11.36 2.55 -10.71
N ARG A 130 -12.59 2.44 -11.22
CA ARG A 130 -13.77 2.18 -10.38
C ARG A 130 -14.00 0.67 -10.28
N LEU A 131 -14.07 0.18 -9.03
CA LEU A 131 -14.32 -1.21 -8.70
C LEU A 131 -15.50 -1.32 -7.72
N GLY A 132 -16.72 -1.49 -8.23
CA GLY A 132 -17.92 -1.43 -7.40
C GLY A 132 -18.06 -0.06 -6.74
N ARG A 133 -18.02 -0.02 -5.40
CA ARG A 133 -18.03 1.22 -4.62
C ARG A 133 -16.64 1.75 -4.26
N LEU A 134 -15.59 1.11 -4.75
CA LEU A 134 -14.23 1.58 -4.58
C LEU A 134 -13.81 2.44 -5.76
N TRP A 135 -13.18 3.57 -5.46
CA TRP A 135 -12.47 4.41 -6.41
C TRP A 135 -10.98 4.27 -6.14
N LEU A 136 -10.27 3.59 -7.05
CA LEU A 136 -8.85 3.31 -6.91
C LEU A 136 -8.05 4.40 -7.61
N SER A 137 -7.12 5.01 -6.90
CA SER A 137 -6.20 6.02 -7.42
C SER A 137 -4.82 5.83 -6.79
N HIS A 138 -3.78 6.46 -7.34
CA HIS A 138 -2.50 6.52 -6.65
C HIS A 138 -2.51 7.60 -5.58
N GLU A 139 -2.73 8.84 -5.99
CA GLU A 139 -2.84 9.97 -5.07
C GLU A 139 -4.24 10.04 -4.45
N PRO A 140 -4.38 10.62 -3.25
CA PRO A 140 -5.69 10.90 -2.65
C PRO A 140 -6.59 11.71 -3.58
N GLU A 141 -7.72 11.14 -3.95
CA GLU A 141 -8.73 11.80 -4.78
C GLU A 141 -10.05 11.93 -4.03
N THR A 142 -10.85 12.91 -4.42
CA THR A 142 -12.26 12.99 -4.04
C THR A 142 -13.04 12.66 -5.30
N PRO A 143 -13.56 11.42 -5.42
CA PRO A 143 -14.34 11.06 -6.59
C PRO A 143 -15.58 11.93 -6.68
N ASP A 144 -15.94 12.34 -7.89
CA ASP A 144 -17.19 13.03 -8.13
C ASP A 144 -18.33 12.13 -7.64
N HIS A 145 -19.09 12.63 -6.68
CA HIS A 145 -20.24 11.93 -6.17
C HIS A 145 -21.32 11.92 -7.27
N ASP A 146 -21.39 10.81 -7.99
CA ASP A 146 -22.59 10.48 -8.74
C ASP A 146 -23.70 10.27 -7.68
N THR A 147 -24.68 11.10 -7.70
CA THR A 147 -25.56 11.57 -6.62
C THR A 147 -26.26 10.53 -5.72
N GLU A 148 -26.10 9.23 -5.97
CA GLU A 148 -26.80 8.19 -5.21
C GLU A 148 -25.91 7.23 -4.40
N THR A 149 -24.60 7.18 -4.67
CA THR A 149 -23.74 6.15 -4.05
C THR A 149 -22.43 6.75 -3.57
N ALA A 150 -22.21 6.75 -2.26
CA ALA A 150 -20.89 7.11 -1.70
C ALA A 150 -19.81 6.15 -2.24
N LEU A 151 -18.66 6.70 -2.64
CA LEU A 151 -17.49 5.97 -3.08
C LEU A 151 -16.40 6.04 -2.02
N LEU A 152 -15.71 4.93 -1.79
CA LEU A 152 -14.50 4.87 -0.98
C LEU A 152 -13.28 5.08 -1.88
N ASN A 153 -12.56 6.17 -1.70
CA ASN A 153 -11.27 6.32 -2.36
C ASN A 153 -10.24 5.41 -1.66
N VAL A 154 -9.67 4.46 -2.39
CA VAL A 154 -8.56 3.60 -1.94
C VAL A 154 -7.31 4.01 -2.69
N CYS A 155 -6.27 4.44 -1.97
CA CYS A 155 -5.07 5.00 -2.60
C CYS A 155 -3.77 4.69 -1.84
N GLY A 156 -2.64 4.85 -2.51
CA GLY A 156 -1.28 4.76 -1.99
C GLY A 156 -0.68 6.14 -1.67
N HIS A 157 0.53 6.38 -2.18
CA HIS A 157 1.28 7.65 -2.21
C HIS A 157 1.72 8.18 -0.84
N ILE A 158 0.84 8.20 0.16
CA ILE A 158 1.12 8.80 1.47
C ILE A 158 2.01 7.92 2.35
N HIS A 159 2.05 6.62 2.10
CA HIS A 159 2.79 5.63 2.91
C HIS A 159 2.47 5.75 4.40
N PRO A 160 1.23 5.54 4.83
CA PRO A 160 0.80 5.82 6.18
C PRO A 160 1.54 5.00 7.23
N VAL A 161 2.02 5.68 8.28
CA VAL A 161 2.59 5.05 9.47
C VAL A 161 1.95 5.61 10.74
N ALA A 162 1.76 4.75 11.73
CA ALA A 162 1.46 5.17 13.08
C ALA A 162 2.77 5.45 13.84
N SER A 163 2.80 6.54 14.60
CA SER A 163 3.93 6.87 15.46
C SER A 163 3.62 6.48 16.88
N ILE A 164 4.33 5.47 17.39
CA ILE A 164 4.21 5.00 18.77
C ILE A 164 5.36 5.63 19.57
N HIS A 165 5.04 6.30 20.63
CA HIS A 165 6.02 6.92 21.54
C HIS A 165 6.13 6.09 22.81
N GLY A 166 7.32 5.61 23.11
CA GLY A 166 7.66 4.89 24.34
C GLY A 166 8.89 5.52 24.99
N GLY A 167 8.69 6.30 26.08
CA GLY A 167 9.79 6.91 26.78
C GLY A 167 10.65 7.79 25.86
N TYR A 168 11.87 7.34 25.56
CA TYR A 168 12.82 8.04 24.69
C TYR A 168 12.75 7.58 23.24
N ASP A 169 12.03 6.50 22.94
CA ASP A 169 11.98 5.88 21.62
C ASP A 169 10.73 6.29 20.85
N ARG A 170 10.90 6.39 19.54
CA ARG A 170 9.82 6.60 18.59
C ARG A 170 9.82 5.51 17.53
N LEU A 171 8.82 4.66 17.58
CA LEU A 171 8.60 3.62 16.57
C LEU A 171 7.63 4.11 15.50
N ARG A 172 7.94 3.86 14.23
CA ARG A 172 7.04 4.06 13.10
C ARG A 172 6.59 2.71 12.58
N VAL A 173 5.30 2.45 12.61
CA VAL A 173 4.71 1.18 12.19
C VAL A 173 3.83 1.42 10.98
N PRO A 174 4.02 0.71 9.85
CA PRO A 174 3.10 0.79 8.72
C PRO A 174 1.67 0.50 9.14
N CYS A 175 0.72 1.20 8.55
CA CYS A 175 -0.69 1.00 8.89
C CYS A 175 -1.60 1.27 7.68
N PHE A 176 -2.73 0.59 7.64
CA PHE A 176 -3.88 1.07 6.88
C PHE A 176 -4.48 2.23 7.66
N ALA A 177 -4.91 3.29 6.95
CA ALA A 177 -5.46 4.48 7.61
C ALA A 177 -6.73 4.96 6.90
N PHE A 178 -7.84 5.03 7.63
CA PHE A 178 -9.13 5.46 7.10
C PHE A 178 -9.52 6.84 7.60
N ASP A 179 -9.79 7.73 6.67
CA ASP A 179 -10.36 9.06 6.88
C ASP A 179 -11.87 9.00 6.65
N SER A 180 -12.65 9.08 7.73
CA SER A 180 -14.12 9.03 7.64
C SER A 180 -14.72 10.28 6.99
N ASP A 181 -14.07 11.44 7.12
CA ASP A 181 -14.59 12.70 6.60
C ASP A 181 -14.43 12.77 5.08
N GLN A 182 -13.34 12.19 4.57
CA GLN A 182 -13.03 12.15 3.13
C GLN A 182 -13.44 10.84 2.48
N GLN A 183 -13.99 9.88 3.23
CA GLN A 183 -14.27 8.52 2.75
C GLN A 183 -13.07 7.93 1.99
N ARG A 184 -11.91 7.89 2.66
CA ARG A 184 -10.62 7.53 2.05
C ARG A 184 -9.87 6.50 2.88
N LEU A 185 -9.41 5.45 2.20
CA LEU A 185 -8.54 4.43 2.77
C LEU A 185 -7.14 4.54 2.16
N LEU A 186 -6.15 4.85 2.98
CA LEU A 186 -4.74 4.88 2.60
C LEU A 186 -4.12 3.50 2.83
N LEU A 187 -3.46 2.97 1.81
CA LEU A 187 -2.70 1.72 1.91
C LEU A 187 -1.26 2.01 2.38
N PRO A 188 -0.70 1.16 3.26
CA PRO A 188 0.73 1.22 3.56
C PRO A 188 1.55 0.85 2.32
N ALA A 189 2.73 1.46 2.16
CA ALA A 189 3.63 1.10 1.08
C ALA A 189 4.03 -0.38 1.16
N PHE A 190 3.85 -1.10 0.05
CA PHE A 190 4.18 -2.52 -0.02
C PHE A 190 5.70 -2.74 -0.04
N GLY A 191 6.43 -1.87 -0.75
CA GLY A 191 7.88 -1.93 -0.89
C GLY A 191 8.64 -1.88 0.44
N GLN A 192 9.74 -2.62 0.55
CA GLN A 192 10.51 -2.71 1.78
C GLN A 192 11.35 -1.45 2.10
N LEU A 193 11.85 -0.77 1.06
CA LEU A 193 12.71 0.41 1.20
C LEU A 193 11.94 1.73 1.23
N THR A 194 10.64 1.69 1.48
CA THR A 194 9.82 2.89 1.51
C THR A 194 9.75 3.47 2.93
N GLY A 195 10.04 4.76 3.04
CA GLY A 195 9.73 5.50 4.24
C GLY A 195 8.22 5.66 4.41
N GLY A 196 7.77 6.27 5.52
CA GLY A 196 6.35 6.53 5.72
C GLY A 196 6.11 7.87 6.40
N HIS A 197 4.90 8.41 6.19
CA HIS A 197 4.45 9.65 6.81
C HIS A 197 3.50 9.36 7.97
N PRO A 198 3.73 9.98 9.15
CA PRO A 198 2.82 9.83 10.28
C PRO A 198 1.43 10.34 9.93
N CYS A 199 0.43 9.49 10.07
CA CYS A 199 -0.96 9.88 9.89
C CYS A 199 -1.47 10.70 11.06
N ASP A 200 -2.38 11.64 10.79
CA ASP A 200 -3.12 12.40 11.77
C ASP A 200 -3.89 11.47 12.72
N ARG A 201 -4.16 11.96 13.95
CA ARG A 201 -4.91 11.23 14.98
C ARG A 201 -6.36 10.96 14.59
N ARG A 202 -6.95 11.77 13.75
CA ARG A 202 -8.32 11.58 13.25
C ARG A 202 -8.53 10.31 12.44
N TYR A 203 -7.45 9.75 11.83
CA TYR A 203 -7.55 8.52 11.06
C TYR A 203 -7.75 7.31 11.98
N ARG A 204 -8.70 6.44 11.64
CA ARG A 204 -8.71 5.08 12.16
C ARG A 204 -7.56 4.30 11.54
N LYS A 205 -6.79 3.61 12.36
CA LYS A 205 -5.57 2.93 11.91
C LYS A 205 -5.62 1.45 12.26
N TRP A 206 -5.03 0.65 11.37
CA TRP A 206 -4.74 -0.76 11.62
C TRP A 206 -3.25 -0.97 11.38
N LEU A 207 -2.52 -1.27 12.45
CA LEU A 207 -1.08 -1.47 12.43
C LEU A 207 -0.74 -2.79 11.75
N VAL A 208 0.32 -2.77 10.96
CA VAL A 208 0.88 -3.96 10.31
C VAL A 208 2.24 -4.24 10.93
N ALA A 209 2.31 -5.25 11.80
CA ALA A 209 3.53 -5.66 12.47
C ALA A 209 3.51 -7.16 12.82
N ASP A 210 4.67 -7.78 12.84
CA ASP A 210 4.87 -9.17 13.28
C ASP A 210 3.89 -10.19 12.64
N GLY A 211 3.63 -10.01 11.33
CA GLY A 211 2.73 -10.90 10.59
C GLY A 211 1.26 -10.77 10.99
N THR A 212 0.86 -9.68 11.63
CA THR A 212 -0.53 -9.42 12.05
C THR A 212 -1.01 -8.04 11.64
N VAL A 213 -2.35 -7.87 11.60
CA VAL A 213 -3.01 -6.58 11.45
C VAL A 213 -3.87 -6.31 12.67
N THR A 214 -3.57 -5.25 13.39
CA THR A 214 -4.22 -4.93 14.66
C THR A 214 -4.83 -3.54 14.64
N PRO A 215 -6.15 -3.39 14.99
CA PRO A 215 -6.75 -2.08 15.15
C PRO A 215 -6.00 -1.25 16.20
N TRP A 216 -5.69 0.01 15.86
CA TRP A 216 -4.99 0.92 16.74
C TRP A 216 -5.96 1.92 17.37
N LEU A 217 -6.10 1.84 18.69
CA LEU A 217 -6.78 2.85 19.47
C LEU A 217 -5.72 3.79 20.05
N GLU A 218 -5.70 5.04 19.55
CA GLU A 218 -4.77 6.01 20.14
C GLU A 218 -5.08 6.21 21.63
N PRO A 219 -4.05 6.22 22.50
CA PRO A 219 -4.24 6.53 23.90
C PRO A 219 -4.90 7.92 24.04
N SER A 220 -5.99 8.01 24.78
CA SER A 220 -6.61 9.29 25.11
C SER A 220 -5.57 10.22 25.75
N SER A 221 -5.52 11.49 25.35
CA SER A 221 -4.55 12.48 25.80
C SER A 221 -4.68 12.87 27.28
N THR A 222 -5.43 12.11 28.09
CA THR A 222 -5.81 12.41 29.47
C THR A 222 -4.78 11.97 30.52
N SER A 223 -3.62 11.45 30.13
CA SER A 223 -2.53 11.18 31.08
C SER A 223 -1.52 12.33 31.08
N ARG A 224 -1.95 13.55 31.45
CA ARG A 224 -1.03 14.64 31.79
C ARG A 224 -0.86 14.75 33.29
N ARG A 225 0.35 14.41 33.74
CA ARG A 225 1.08 15.00 34.86
C ARG A 225 0.32 15.17 36.16
N THR A 226 0.33 14.16 36.98
CA THR A 226 0.46 14.41 38.43
C THR A 226 1.91 14.87 38.66
N ARG A 227 2.12 16.19 38.72
CA ARG A 227 3.34 16.73 39.32
C ARG A 227 3.26 16.36 40.81
N LEU A 228 4.11 15.46 41.22
CA LEU A 228 4.45 15.31 42.62
C LEU A 228 5.23 16.58 43.02
N THR A 229 4.53 17.55 43.61
CA THR A 229 5.13 18.57 44.46
C THR A 229 5.23 17.94 45.84
N GLY A 230 6.43 17.67 46.26
CA GLY A 230 6.86 17.33 47.56
C GLY A 230 8.26 17.89 47.78
#